data_c13be53ec9dc31924c8d1091e430b969
#
_entry.id   c13be53ec9dc31924c8d1091e430b969
#
_cell.length_a   1.000
_cell.length_b   1.000
_cell.length_c   1.000
_cell.angle_alpha   90.00
_cell.angle_beta   90.00
_cell.angle_gamma   90.00
#
_symmetry.space_group_name_H-M   'P 1'
#
loop_
_entity.id
_entity.type
_entity.pdbx_description
1 polymer ?
#
loop_
_entity_poly.entity_id
_entity_poly.type
_entity_poly.pdbx_seq_one_letter_code
_entity_poly.pdbx_strand_id
1 'polypeptide(L)'
;MSREVSYELVLTPPAVRAIQSELPQAVAAAVIEFMTGPLVENPRRVGKMLRRELEGIWSARRGTYRVLYRINDQVDEVVVLRIDHRRDVYR
;
A
#
# COMPACT_ATOMS: atom_id res chain seq x y z
N MET A 1 -20.74 -1.87 -19.93
CA MET A 1 -20.90 -1.51 -18.58
C MET A 1 -19.64 -1.73 -17.76
N SER A 2 -19.21 -0.72 -17.12
CA SER A 2 -17.99 -0.89 -16.41
C SER A 2 -18.27 -1.57 -15.10
N ARG A 3 -17.34 -2.39 -14.71
CA ARG A 3 -17.42 -3.14 -13.52
C ARG A 3 -16.61 -2.45 -12.46
N GLU A 4 -17.26 -2.05 -11.44
CA GLU A 4 -16.57 -1.40 -10.36
C GLU A 4 -16.12 -2.45 -9.39
N VAL A 5 -14.84 -2.69 -9.39
CA VAL A 5 -14.29 -3.69 -8.50
C VAL A 5 -13.41 -2.99 -7.51
N SER A 6 -13.77 -3.16 -6.26
CA SER A 6 -12.91 -2.71 -5.18
C SER A 6 -12.19 -3.94 -4.66
N TYR A 7 -10.88 -3.86 -4.60
CA TYR A 7 -10.09 -4.97 -4.11
C TYR A 7 -10.21 -5.08 -2.60
N GLU A 8 -10.02 -6.28 -2.11
CA GLU A 8 -10.00 -6.49 -0.68
C GLU A 8 -8.61 -6.17 -0.15
N LEU A 9 -8.54 -5.47 0.98
CA LEU A 9 -7.27 -5.05 1.55
C LEU A 9 -6.78 -6.09 2.55
N VAL A 10 -5.55 -6.55 2.35
CA VAL A 10 -4.92 -7.51 3.25
C VAL A 10 -3.61 -6.90 3.73
N LEU A 11 -3.35 -6.93 5.02
CA LEU A 11 -2.14 -6.38 5.58
C LEU A 11 -1.28 -7.49 6.17
N THR A 12 0.01 -7.47 5.81
CA THR A 12 0.96 -8.38 6.44
C THR A 12 1.30 -7.89 7.85
N PRO A 13 1.89 -8.74 8.69
CA PRO A 13 2.28 -8.30 10.03
C PRO A 13 3.16 -7.05 10.06
N PRO A 14 4.17 -6.89 9.20
CA PRO A 14 4.93 -5.64 9.21
C PRO A 14 4.07 -4.42 8.90
N ALA A 15 3.10 -4.56 7.99
CA ALA A 15 2.22 -3.44 7.68
C ALA A 15 1.33 -3.10 8.87
N VAL A 16 0.82 -4.13 9.55
CA VAL A 16 -0.01 -3.92 10.74
C VAL A 16 0.79 -3.20 11.81
N ARG A 17 2.04 -3.64 12.03
CA ARG A 17 2.88 -3.02 13.07
C ARG A 17 3.16 -1.56 12.76
N ALA A 18 3.37 -1.25 11.48
CA ALA A 18 3.62 0.13 11.10
C ALA A 18 2.43 1.02 11.49
N ILE A 19 1.23 0.56 11.19
CA ILE A 19 0.02 1.31 11.50
C ILE A 19 -0.19 1.43 13.01
N GLN A 20 0.04 0.35 13.73
CA GLN A 20 -0.32 0.30 15.15
C GLN A 20 0.69 1.00 16.05
N SER A 21 1.98 0.97 15.70
CA SER A 21 2.97 1.44 16.64
C SER A 21 4.17 2.18 16.06
N GLU A 22 4.39 2.13 14.76
CA GLU A 22 5.62 2.72 14.22
C GLU A 22 5.43 4.08 13.58
N LEU A 23 4.28 4.31 12.98
CA LEU A 23 4.02 5.57 12.28
C LEU A 23 3.44 6.61 13.23
N PRO A 24 3.79 7.89 13.02
CA PRO A 24 3.07 8.94 13.75
C PRO A 24 1.57 8.83 13.46
N GLN A 25 0.78 9.23 14.44
CA GLN A 25 -0.66 9.04 14.34
C GLN A 25 -1.26 9.67 13.09
N ALA A 26 -0.83 10.87 12.76
CA ALA A 26 -1.36 11.55 11.58
C ALA A 26 -0.98 10.84 10.30
N VAL A 27 0.24 10.28 10.26
CA VAL A 27 0.68 9.54 9.08
C VAL A 27 -0.09 8.23 8.98
N ALA A 28 -0.28 7.54 10.10
CA ALA A 28 -1.05 6.29 10.08
C ALA A 28 -2.47 6.54 9.57
N ALA A 29 -3.09 7.62 9.99
CA ALA A 29 -4.44 7.94 9.53
C ALA A 29 -4.46 8.18 8.02
N ALA A 30 -3.45 8.90 7.50
CA ALA A 30 -3.38 9.17 6.07
C ALA A 30 -3.15 7.89 5.28
N VAL A 31 -2.32 6.99 5.81
CA VAL A 31 -2.06 5.72 5.16
C VAL A 31 -3.32 4.88 5.10
N ILE A 32 -4.05 4.82 6.19
CA ILE A 32 -5.30 4.05 6.23
C ILE A 32 -6.29 4.61 5.21
N GLU A 33 -6.40 5.92 5.15
CA GLU A 33 -7.30 6.54 4.20
C GLU A 33 -6.91 6.21 2.77
N PHE A 34 -5.63 6.23 2.47
CA PHE A 34 -5.15 5.89 1.15
C PHE A 34 -5.42 4.42 0.83
N MET A 35 -5.14 3.53 1.77
CA MET A 35 -5.27 2.10 1.52
C MET A 35 -6.72 1.66 1.37
N THR A 36 -7.62 2.28 2.10
CA THR A 36 -9.02 1.88 2.05
C THR A 36 -9.82 2.62 0.98
N GLY A 37 -9.18 3.55 0.29
CA GLY A 37 -9.80 4.29 -0.81
C GLY A 37 -9.05 4.09 -2.11
N PRO A 38 -8.18 5.02 -2.46
CA PRO A 38 -7.52 4.99 -3.77
C PRO A 38 -6.81 3.68 -4.08
N LEU A 39 -6.15 3.08 -3.09
CA LEU A 39 -5.38 1.88 -3.33
C LEU A 39 -6.25 0.71 -3.76
N VAL A 40 -7.34 0.46 -3.04
CA VAL A 40 -8.19 -0.68 -3.36
C VAL A 40 -9.12 -0.40 -4.52
N GLU A 41 -9.32 0.86 -4.85
CA GLU A 41 -10.15 1.21 -6.00
C GLU A 41 -9.41 1.03 -7.30
N ASN A 42 -8.14 1.38 -7.34
CA ASN A 42 -7.36 1.24 -8.56
C ASN A 42 -5.87 1.08 -8.24
N PRO A 43 -5.48 -0.11 -7.80
CA PRO A 43 -4.11 -0.31 -7.32
C PRO A 43 -3.05 -0.12 -8.39
N ARG A 44 -3.39 -0.32 -9.65
CA ARG A 44 -2.41 -0.15 -10.71
C ARG A 44 -2.18 1.31 -11.07
N ARG A 45 -3.17 2.14 -10.80
CA ARG A 45 -3.07 3.53 -11.16
C ARG A 45 -2.28 4.34 -10.14
N VAL A 46 -2.38 3.98 -8.86
CA VAL A 46 -1.80 4.79 -7.80
C VAL A 46 -0.36 4.48 -7.52
N GLY A 47 0.21 3.45 -8.17
CA GLY A 47 1.58 3.08 -7.91
C GLY A 47 2.30 2.66 -9.16
N LYS A 48 3.53 2.19 -8.97
CA LYS A 48 4.37 1.71 -10.06
C LYS A 48 4.91 0.35 -9.71
N MET A 49 4.99 -0.51 -10.71
CA MET A 49 5.58 -1.82 -10.50
C MET A 49 7.09 -1.70 -10.42
N LEU A 50 7.67 -2.37 -9.45
CA LEU A 50 9.11 -2.42 -9.32
C LEU A 50 9.68 -3.44 -10.30
N ARG A 51 10.99 -3.36 -10.52
CA ARG A 51 11.62 -4.17 -11.55
C ARG A 51 12.60 -5.15 -10.95
N ARG A 52 13.05 -6.05 -11.81
CA ARG A 52 14.09 -7.02 -11.51
C ARG A 52 13.64 -7.95 -10.40
N GLU A 53 14.45 -8.12 -9.37
CA GLU A 53 14.12 -9.06 -8.31
C GLU A 53 12.84 -8.72 -7.59
N LEU A 54 12.37 -7.49 -7.74
CA LEU A 54 11.16 -7.06 -7.07
C LEU A 54 9.95 -7.12 -7.97
N GLU A 55 10.06 -7.87 -9.04
CA GLU A 55 8.96 -8.01 -9.97
C GLU A 55 7.72 -8.51 -9.26
N GLY A 56 6.58 -7.90 -9.59
CA GLY A 56 5.33 -8.26 -8.93
C GLY A 56 5.02 -7.42 -7.72
N ILE A 57 5.97 -6.59 -7.29
CA ILE A 57 5.76 -5.70 -6.16
C ILE A 57 5.53 -4.29 -6.69
N TRP A 58 4.53 -3.64 -6.14
CA TRP A 58 4.17 -2.28 -6.51
C TRP A 58 4.53 -1.32 -5.39
N SER A 59 4.81 -0.09 -5.76
CA SER A 59 5.16 0.94 -4.81
C SER A 59 4.32 2.18 -5.08
N ALA A 60 3.62 2.64 -4.06
CA ALA A 60 2.84 3.88 -4.12
C ALA A 60 3.40 4.85 -3.11
N ARG A 61 3.84 6.00 -3.61
CA ARG A 61 4.42 7.03 -2.76
C ARG A 61 3.45 8.17 -2.58
N ARG A 62 3.23 8.56 -1.34
CA ARG A 62 2.32 9.68 -1.01
C ARG A 62 2.93 10.49 0.11
N GLY A 63 3.24 11.77 -0.20
CA GLY A 63 3.79 12.64 0.83
C GLY A 63 5.04 12.03 1.46
N THR A 64 4.95 11.73 2.73
CA THR A 64 6.11 11.26 3.50
C THR A 64 6.16 9.75 3.65
N TYR A 65 5.26 9.02 3.02
CA TYR A 65 5.27 7.56 3.19
C TYR A 65 5.19 6.85 1.86
N ARG A 66 5.51 5.56 1.89
CA ARG A 66 5.46 4.69 0.72
C ARG A 66 4.84 3.37 1.13
N VAL A 67 3.94 2.86 0.30
CA VAL A 67 3.27 1.59 0.52
C VAL A 67 3.76 0.60 -0.53
N LEU A 68 4.25 -0.54 -0.08
CA LEU A 68 4.65 -1.63 -0.98
C LEU A 68 3.58 -2.69 -0.94
N TYR A 69 3.14 -3.15 -2.11
CA TYR A 69 2.01 -4.07 -2.15
C TYR A 69 2.06 -4.97 -3.37
N ARG A 70 1.28 -6.03 -3.32
CA ARG A 70 1.05 -6.93 -4.44
C ARG A 70 -0.41 -6.90 -4.81
N ILE A 71 -0.69 -7.18 -6.08
CA ILE A 71 -2.06 -7.24 -6.58
C ILE A 71 -2.33 -8.67 -6.98
N ASN A 72 -3.40 -9.25 -6.42
CA ASN A 72 -3.80 -10.60 -6.77
C ASN A 72 -5.16 -10.51 -7.44
N ASP A 73 -5.18 -10.60 -8.77
CA ASP A 73 -6.40 -10.46 -9.53
C ASP A 73 -7.28 -11.70 -9.47
N GLN A 74 -6.72 -12.82 -9.08
CA GLN A 74 -7.50 -14.05 -9.03
C GLN A 74 -8.53 -14.00 -7.92
N VAL A 75 -8.23 -13.29 -6.84
CA VAL A 75 -9.15 -13.16 -5.72
C VAL A 75 -9.44 -11.71 -5.38
N ASP A 76 -9.04 -10.79 -6.25
CA ASP A 76 -9.28 -9.35 -6.10
C ASP A 76 -8.78 -8.84 -4.76
N GLU A 77 -7.51 -9.09 -4.48
CA GLU A 77 -6.87 -8.64 -3.25
C GLU A 77 -5.69 -7.74 -3.53
N VAL A 78 -5.52 -6.76 -2.65
CA VAL A 78 -4.28 -5.97 -2.58
C VAL A 78 -3.65 -6.32 -1.25
N VAL A 79 -2.45 -6.90 -1.31
CA VAL A 79 -1.73 -7.31 -0.12
C VAL A 79 -0.65 -6.29 0.16
N VAL A 80 -0.78 -5.57 1.27
CA VAL A 80 0.21 -4.56 1.64
C VAL A 80 1.31 -5.25 2.42
N LEU A 81 2.51 -5.21 1.84
CA LEU A 81 3.66 -5.91 2.38
C LEU A 81 4.38 -5.08 3.42
N ARG A 82 4.43 -3.77 3.20
CA ARG A 82 5.27 -2.92 4.02
C ARG A 82 4.87 -1.46 3.84
N ILE A 83 5.01 -0.68 4.90
CA ILE A 83 4.77 0.76 4.85
C ILE A 83 6.01 1.43 5.40
N ASP A 84 6.65 2.26 4.56
CA ASP A 84 7.86 2.99 4.95
C ASP A 84 7.51 4.45 5.13
N HIS A 85 8.13 5.06 6.15
CA HIS A 85 7.95 6.46 6.40
C HIS A 85 9.25 7.19 6.08
N ARG A 86 9.12 8.36 5.50
CA ARG A 86 10.27 9.12 5.05
C ARG A 86 11.32 9.32 6.13
N ARG A 87 10.87 9.51 7.35
CA ARG A 87 11.75 9.70 8.47
C ARG A 87 12.75 8.57 8.62
N ASP A 88 12.31 7.36 8.34
CA ASP A 88 13.15 6.19 8.46
C ASP A 88 14.18 6.10 7.36
N VAL A 89 13.90 6.77 6.24
CA VAL A 89 14.77 6.70 5.07
C VAL A 89 15.93 7.67 5.19
N TYR A 90 15.74 8.74 5.88
CA TYR A 90 16.72 9.81 5.96
C TYR A 90 17.65 9.68 7.14
N ARG A 91 17.94 8.50 7.56
CA ARG A 91 18.82 8.33 8.71
C ARG A 91 20.21 7.93 8.33
#